data_14961d74eb9d81cad74d86b482a61286
#
_entry.id   14961d74eb9d81cad74d86b482a61286
#
_cell.length_a   1.000
_cell.length_b   1.000
_cell.length_c   1.000
_cell.angle_alpha   90.00
_cell.angle_beta   90.00
_cell.angle_gamma   90.00
#
_symmetry.space_group_name_H-M   'P 1'
#
loop_
_entity.id
_entity.type
_entity.pdbx_description
1 polymer ?
#
loop_
_entity_poly.entity_id
_entity_poly.type
_entity_poly.pdbx_seq_one_letter_code
_entity_poly.pdbx_strand_id
1 'polypeptide(L)'
;MIFQIERDANVIAKETRRGKGNVLIVSSDVASAMAMAGVLSYTPALSADLQVDDTGNTFAGLLHGRIKVYIDPYYGGYTSNQELVTIGYKGSSPYDAGLFYCPYVPLQMVRAVDQFTFQPKIGFKTRYGMVANPFAQQLVRGGGALNERTNAYYRLFGVKNLM
;
A
#
# COMPACT_ATOMS: atom_id res chain seq x y z
N MET A 1 -16.29 -5.04 -10.01
CA MET A 1 -14.97 -4.50 -9.59
C MET A 1 -14.97 -2.97 -9.56
N ILE A 2 -15.08 -2.24 -10.68
CA ILE A 2 -14.99 -0.76 -10.74
C ILE A 2 -15.98 -0.06 -9.81
N PHE A 3 -17.24 -0.52 -9.80
CA PHE A 3 -18.25 0.02 -8.89
C PHE A 3 -17.84 -0.13 -7.41
N GLN A 4 -17.22 -1.25 -7.04
CA GLN A 4 -16.76 -1.48 -5.68
C GLN A 4 -15.62 -0.52 -5.32
N ILE A 5 -14.68 -0.28 -6.25
CA ILE A 5 -13.60 0.71 -6.06
C ILE A 5 -14.19 2.10 -5.76
N GLU A 6 -15.14 2.55 -6.58
CA GLU A 6 -15.79 3.85 -6.41
C GLU A 6 -16.60 3.93 -5.10
N ARG A 7 -17.29 2.85 -4.75
CA ARG A 7 -18.04 2.74 -3.50
C ARG A 7 -17.11 2.87 -2.29
N ASP A 8 -16.02 2.11 -2.29
CA ASP A 8 -15.05 2.13 -1.17
C ASP A 8 -14.32 3.48 -1.10
N ALA A 9 -14.02 4.12 -2.24
CA ALA A 9 -13.50 5.48 -2.27
C ALA A 9 -14.49 6.48 -1.64
N ASN A 10 -15.78 6.34 -1.90
CA ASN A 10 -16.81 7.19 -1.30
C ASN A 10 -16.96 6.95 0.20
N VAL A 11 -16.81 5.69 0.65
CA VAL A 11 -16.87 5.38 2.08
C VAL A 11 -15.70 6.00 2.81
N ILE A 12 -14.48 5.94 2.24
CA ILE A 12 -13.30 6.64 2.79
C ILE A 12 -13.61 8.14 2.97
N ALA A 13 -14.21 8.77 1.96
CA ALA A 13 -14.58 10.19 2.05
C ALA A 13 -15.59 10.48 3.16
N LYS A 14 -16.57 9.60 3.36
CA LYS A 14 -17.60 9.76 4.40
C LYS A 14 -17.04 9.57 5.81
N GLU A 15 -16.14 8.61 5.99
CA GLU A 15 -15.55 8.30 7.28
C GLU A 15 -14.47 9.31 7.68
N THR A 16 -13.58 9.65 6.77
CA THR A 16 -12.46 10.56 7.06
C THR A 16 -12.84 12.03 6.97
N ARG A 17 -13.83 12.37 6.14
CA ARG A 17 -14.18 13.76 5.79
C ARG A 17 -13.02 14.61 5.27
N ARG A 18 -11.96 13.95 4.79
CA ARG A 18 -10.74 14.58 4.25
C ARG A 18 -10.71 14.59 2.74
N GLY A 19 -11.16 13.50 2.13
CA GLY A 19 -11.18 13.36 0.68
C GLY A 19 -11.56 11.96 0.25
N LYS A 20 -11.90 11.84 -1.03
CA LYS A 20 -12.23 10.58 -1.68
C LYS A 20 -10.95 9.81 -1.98
N GLY A 21 -11.00 8.48 -1.94
CA GLY A 21 -9.87 7.62 -2.30
C GLY A 21 -9.26 8.03 -3.65
N ASN A 22 -7.95 8.18 -3.68
CA ASN A 22 -7.17 8.69 -4.83
C ASN A 22 -6.01 7.79 -5.23
N VAL A 23 -5.71 6.76 -4.46
CA VAL A 23 -4.63 5.80 -4.73
C VAL A 23 -5.23 4.40 -4.76
N LEU A 24 -4.87 3.62 -5.77
CA LEU A 24 -5.27 2.23 -5.95
C LEU A 24 -4.02 1.37 -6.11
N ILE A 25 -3.90 0.33 -5.31
CA ILE A 25 -2.84 -0.67 -5.42
C ILE A 25 -3.49 -1.98 -5.85
N VAL A 26 -2.98 -2.56 -6.91
CA VAL A 26 -3.53 -3.76 -7.54
C VAL A 26 -2.45 -4.76 -7.91
N SER A 27 -2.84 -6.03 -8.05
CA SER A 27 -1.96 -7.02 -8.65
C SER A 27 -1.82 -6.82 -10.16
N SER A 28 -0.83 -7.49 -10.76
CA SER A 28 -0.58 -7.43 -12.19
C SER A 28 -1.78 -7.89 -13.02
N ASP A 29 -2.50 -8.91 -12.56
CA ASP A 29 -3.63 -9.51 -13.28
C ASP A 29 -4.85 -8.60 -13.27
N VAL A 30 -5.13 -7.96 -12.13
CA VAL A 30 -6.18 -6.94 -12.03
C VAL A 30 -5.86 -5.73 -12.89
N ALA A 31 -4.60 -5.28 -12.92
CA ALA A 31 -4.18 -4.17 -13.78
C ALA A 31 -4.37 -4.51 -15.26
N SER A 32 -3.98 -5.72 -15.67
CA SER A 32 -4.17 -6.19 -17.04
C SER A 32 -5.65 -6.26 -17.41
N ALA A 33 -6.50 -6.77 -16.52
CA ALA A 33 -7.94 -6.80 -16.73
C ALA A 33 -8.55 -5.39 -16.88
N MET A 34 -8.10 -4.42 -16.08
CA MET A 34 -8.53 -3.03 -16.21
C MET A 34 -8.04 -2.38 -17.51
N ALA A 35 -6.83 -2.71 -17.94
CA ALA A 35 -6.28 -2.26 -19.21
C ALA A 35 -7.07 -2.78 -20.39
N MET A 36 -7.40 -4.08 -20.40
CA MET A 36 -8.21 -4.72 -21.44
C MET A 36 -9.62 -4.17 -21.50
N ALA A 37 -10.18 -3.78 -20.34
CA ALA A 37 -11.48 -3.12 -20.26
C ALA A 37 -11.48 -1.67 -20.76
N GLY A 38 -10.31 -1.11 -21.13
CA GLY A 38 -10.17 0.26 -21.62
C GLY A 38 -10.48 1.36 -20.59
N VAL A 39 -10.43 1.03 -19.31
CA VAL A 39 -10.83 1.94 -18.22
C VAL A 39 -9.63 2.71 -17.67
N LEU A 40 -8.43 2.24 -17.96
CA LEU A 40 -7.18 2.87 -17.57
C LEU A 40 -6.74 3.90 -18.61
N SER A 41 -6.63 5.15 -18.19
CA SER A 41 -5.97 6.17 -19.00
C SER A 41 -4.46 6.04 -18.80
N TYR A 42 -3.77 5.48 -19.81
CA TYR A 42 -2.33 5.47 -19.80
C TYR A 42 -1.81 6.89 -19.95
N THR A 43 -0.94 7.31 -19.06
CA THR A 43 -0.10 8.48 -19.30
C THR A 43 0.83 8.12 -20.46
N PRO A 44 0.90 8.93 -21.54
CA PRO A 44 1.81 8.64 -22.64
C PRO A 44 3.25 8.53 -22.10
N ALA A 45 3.97 7.53 -22.58
CA ALA A 45 5.34 7.19 -22.15
C ALA A 45 6.38 8.31 -22.36
N LEU A 46 5.97 9.48 -22.83
CA LEU A 46 6.80 10.68 -23.00
C LEU A 46 6.91 11.52 -21.71
N SER A 47 6.15 11.26 -20.67
CA SER A 47 6.39 11.92 -19.39
C SER A 47 7.47 11.15 -18.64
N ALA A 48 8.53 11.86 -18.22
CA ALA A 48 9.65 11.34 -17.44
C ALA A 48 9.24 10.73 -16.06
N ASP A 49 7.96 10.56 -15.83
CA ASP A 49 7.33 10.06 -14.59
C ASP A 49 7.00 8.56 -14.63
N LEU A 50 7.64 7.79 -15.50
CA LEU A 50 7.75 6.34 -15.30
C LEU A 50 8.77 6.07 -14.17
N GLN A 51 8.49 6.61 -13.01
CA GLN A 51 9.23 6.26 -11.81
C GLN A 51 8.82 4.84 -11.41
N VAL A 52 9.65 3.91 -11.82
CA VAL A 52 9.72 2.60 -11.15
C VAL A 52 10.28 2.91 -9.77
N ASP A 53 9.46 2.74 -8.76
CA ASP A 53 9.90 2.81 -7.38
C ASP A 53 11.01 1.78 -7.15
N ASP A 54 11.98 2.05 -6.27
CA ASP A 54 13.08 1.13 -5.93
C ASP A 54 12.60 -0.27 -5.51
N THR A 55 11.31 -0.39 -5.18
CA THR A 55 10.63 -1.64 -4.84
C THR A 55 10.02 -2.38 -6.04
N GLY A 56 10.13 -1.85 -7.25
CA GLY A 56 9.55 -2.43 -8.46
C GLY A 56 8.06 -2.11 -8.65
N ASN A 57 7.47 -1.25 -7.81
CA ASN A 57 6.10 -0.79 -7.98
C ASN A 57 6.00 0.12 -9.20
N THR A 58 5.18 -0.27 -10.15
CA THR A 58 5.03 0.45 -11.41
C THR A 58 3.73 1.25 -11.42
N PHE A 59 3.82 2.53 -11.74
CA PHE A 59 2.64 3.35 -11.98
C PHE A 59 1.98 2.92 -13.30
N ALA A 60 0.73 2.44 -13.23
CA ALA A 60 0.01 1.92 -14.40
C ALA A 60 -0.79 2.99 -15.14
N GLY A 61 -1.24 4.03 -14.46
CA GLY A 61 -2.07 5.06 -15.07
C GLY A 61 -3.13 5.61 -14.12
N LEU A 62 -4.10 6.31 -14.71
CA LEU A 62 -5.20 6.91 -13.98
C LEU A 62 -6.51 6.19 -14.29
N LEU A 63 -7.21 5.75 -13.27
CA LEU A 63 -8.58 5.26 -13.38
C LEU A 63 -9.54 6.45 -13.31
N HIS A 64 -10.41 6.61 -14.32
CA HIS A 64 -11.35 7.73 -14.45
C HIS A 64 -10.70 9.12 -14.33
N GLY A 65 -9.43 9.25 -14.74
CA GLY A 65 -8.69 10.51 -14.69
C GLY A 65 -8.39 11.04 -13.27
N ARG A 66 -8.66 10.27 -12.22
CA ARG A 66 -8.56 10.73 -10.83
C ARG A 66 -7.78 9.80 -9.92
N ILE A 67 -8.02 8.51 -9.97
CA ILE A 67 -7.42 7.53 -9.07
C ILE A 67 -6.12 7.05 -9.69
N LYS A 68 -5.00 7.25 -9.00
CA LYS A 68 -3.68 6.76 -9.41
C LYS A 68 -3.60 5.26 -9.15
N VAL A 69 -3.28 4.48 -10.19
CA VAL A 69 -3.18 3.03 -10.12
C VAL A 69 -1.71 2.62 -10.09
N TYR A 70 -1.34 1.88 -9.06
CA TYR A 70 -0.01 1.30 -8.89
C TYR A 70 -0.10 -0.22 -8.93
N ILE A 71 0.84 -0.84 -9.65
CA ILE A 71 0.96 -2.30 -9.71
C ILE A 71 1.98 -2.72 -8.66
N ASP A 72 1.57 -3.62 -7.78
CA ASP A 72 2.46 -4.31 -6.86
C ASP A 72 2.67 -5.75 -7.37
N PRO A 73 3.87 -6.10 -7.86
CA PRO A 73 4.13 -7.45 -8.39
C PRO A 73 4.10 -8.54 -7.31
N TYR A 74 4.25 -8.16 -6.05
CA TYR A 74 4.20 -9.08 -4.92
C TYR A 74 2.81 -9.21 -4.29
N TYR A 75 1.84 -8.46 -4.82
CA TYR A 75 0.49 -8.39 -4.29
C TYR A 75 -0.40 -9.43 -4.95
N GLY A 76 -0.47 -10.59 -4.36
CA GLY A 76 -1.31 -11.69 -4.83
C GLY A 76 -1.41 -12.80 -3.80
N GLY A 77 -2.59 -13.38 -3.65
CA GLY A 77 -2.81 -14.48 -2.73
C GLY A 77 -2.18 -15.78 -3.27
N TYR A 78 -1.08 -16.19 -2.71
CA TYR A 78 -0.42 -17.46 -3.03
C TYR A 78 -1.31 -18.70 -2.82
N THR A 79 -2.42 -18.57 -2.11
CA THR A 79 -3.21 -19.71 -1.62
C THR A 79 -4.68 -19.71 -2.05
N SER A 80 -5.16 -18.66 -2.64
CA SER A 80 -6.56 -18.58 -3.06
C SER A 80 -6.64 -17.87 -4.41
N ASN A 81 -7.48 -18.36 -5.29
CA ASN A 81 -7.86 -17.76 -6.58
C ASN A 81 -8.50 -16.36 -6.39
N GLN A 82 -7.91 -15.55 -5.52
CA GLN A 82 -8.43 -14.25 -5.10
C GLN A 82 -7.33 -13.21 -5.20
N GLU A 83 -7.50 -12.29 -6.13
CA GLU A 83 -6.66 -11.13 -6.28
C GLU A 83 -7.09 -10.02 -5.32
N LEU A 84 -6.13 -9.34 -4.72
CA LEU A 84 -6.38 -8.28 -3.76
C LEU A 84 -6.32 -6.91 -4.45
N VAL A 85 -7.19 -6.03 -4.01
CA VAL A 85 -7.24 -4.63 -4.47
C VAL A 85 -7.36 -3.73 -3.25
N THR A 86 -6.42 -2.81 -3.12
CA THR A 86 -6.44 -1.82 -2.03
C THR A 86 -6.70 -0.43 -2.59
N ILE A 87 -7.73 0.23 -2.06
CA ILE A 87 -7.99 1.64 -2.33
C ILE A 87 -7.68 2.47 -1.09
N GLY A 88 -7.01 3.60 -1.29
CA GLY A 88 -6.61 4.48 -0.21
C GLY A 88 -6.75 5.95 -0.55
N TYR A 89 -6.68 6.77 0.49
CA TYR A 89 -6.59 8.22 0.37
C TYR A 89 -5.24 8.70 0.86
N LYS A 90 -4.55 9.46 0.02
CA LYS A 90 -3.31 10.16 0.35
C LYS A 90 -3.53 11.65 0.11
N GLY A 91 -3.58 12.42 1.19
CA GLY A 91 -3.68 13.88 1.13
C GLY A 91 -2.31 14.57 1.00
N SER A 92 -2.33 15.89 0.89
CA SER A 92 -1.14 16.72 0.87
C SER A 92 -0.51 16.87 2.26
N SER A 93 -1.29 16.73 3.32
CA SER A 93 -0.81 16.80 4.69
C SER A 93 -0.08 15.51 5.10
N PRO A 94 1.03 15.59 5.86
CA PRO A 94 1.69 14.43 6.44
C PRO A 94 0.78 13.58 7.36
N TYR A 95 -0.26 14.21 7.91
CA TYR A 95 -1.22 13.54 8.80
C TYR A 95 -2.33 12.81 8.06
N ASP A 96 -2.46 13.01 6.76
CA ASP A 96 -3.44 12.33 5.91
C ASP A 96 -2.86 11.01 5.37
N ALA A 97 -2.41 10.16 6.27
CA ALA A 97 -1.87 8.84 5.99
C ALA A 97 -2.45 7.81 6.95
N GLY A 98 -2.57 6.56 6.49
CA GLY A 98 -3.10 5.48 7.32
C GLY A 98 -2.10 4.87 8.28
N LEU A 99 -0.80 5.12 8.08
CA LEU A 99 0.29 4.56 8.87
C LEU A 99 1.38 5.61 9.06
N PHE A 100 1.87 5.71 10.29
CA PHE A 100 2.96 6.61 10.65
C PHE A 100 4.17 5.80 11.08
N TYR A 101 5.30 6.06 10.44
CA TYR A 101 6.59 5.53 10.83
C TYR A 101 7.39 6.63 11.52
N CYS A 102 7.74 6.41 12.78
CA CYS A 102 8.46 7.36 13.61
C CYS A 102 9.83 6.77 13.98
N PRO A 103 10.89 7.02 13.20
CA PRO A 103 12.22 6.56 13.54
C PRO A 103 12.78 7.39 14.71
N TYR A 104 13.14 6.72 15.80
CA TYR A 104 13.80 7.35 16.95
C TYR A 104 15.32 7.28 16.81
N VAL A 105 15.83 6.10 16.43
CA VAL A 105 17.24 5.90 16.13
C VAL A 105 17.32 5.35 14.71
N PRO A 106 18.04 6.01 13.80
CA PRO A 106 18.22 5.51 12.44
C PRO A 106 18.98 4.18 12.45
N LEU A 107 18.97 3.47 11.33
CA LEU A 107 19.71 2.24 11.17
C LEU A 107 21.21 2.51 11.36
N GLN A 108 21.80 1.91 12.37
CA GLN A 108 23.20 2.03 12.69
C GLN A 108 23.88 0.67 12.57
N MET A 109 25.02 0.65 11.91
CA MET A 109 25.87 -0.51 11.83
C MET A 109 26.88 -0.46 12.99
N VAL A 110 26.95 -1.53 13.76
CA VAL A 110 27.92 -1.70 14.86
C VAL A 110 28.85 -2.84 14.50
N ARG A 111 30.15 -2.57 14.55
CA ARG A 111 31.20 -3.58 14.40
C ARG A 111 31.82 -3.85 15.75
N ALA A 112 31.97 -5.11 16.07
CA ALA A 112 32.64 -5.56 17.28
C ALA A 112 33.50 -6.77 16.93
N VAL A 113 34.61 -6.96 17.65
CA VAL A 113 35.41 -8.17 17.60
C VAL A 113 35.03 -9.01 18.81
N ASP A 114 34.79 -10.31 18.59
CA ASP A 114 34.48 -11.23 19.66
C ASP A 114 35.72 -11.44 20.53
N GLN A 115 35.56 -11.33 21.83
CA GLN A 115 36.65 -11.42 22.79
C GLN A 115 37.28 -12.82 22.88
N PHE A 116 36.50 -13.86 22.56
CA PHE A 116 36.93 -15.25 22.70
C PHE A 116 37.39 -15.88 21.38
N THR A 117 36.80 -15.51 20.28
CA THR A 117 37.06 -16.11 18.96
C THR A 117 37.82 -15.20 18.02
N PHE A 118 38.03 -13.92 18.38
CA PHE A 118 38.62 -12.86 17.55
C PHE A 118 37.96 -12.67 16.19
N GLN A 119 36.74 -13.21 16.02
CA GLN A 119 35.99 -13.07 14.78
C GLN A 119 35.25 -11.71 14.73
N PRO A 120 35.25 -11.05 13.57
CA PRO A 120 34.49 -9.82 13.42
C PRO A 120 32.98 -10.10 13.43
N LYS A 121 32.26 -9.40 14.29
CA LYS A 121 30.79 -9.43 14.35
C LYS A 121 30.22 -8.10 13.84
N ILE A 122 29.25 -8.16 12.95
CA ILE A 122 28.52 -7.00 12.44
C ILE A 122 27.08 -7.10 12.92
N GLY A 123 26.62 -6.06 13.59
CA GLY A 123 25.25 -5.92 14.05
C GLY A 123 24.58 -4.68 13.48
N PHE A 124 23.32 -4.78 13.17
CA PHE A 124 22.49 -3.63 12.80
C PHE A 124 21.52 -3.31 13.94
N LYS A 125 21.47 -2.04 14.31
CA LYS A 125 20.62 -1.55 15.40
C LYS A 125 19.74 -0.42 14.90
N THR A 126 18.45 -0.51 15.19
CA THR A 126 17.50 0.57 14.96
C THR A 126 16.47 0.61 16.09
N ARG A 127 15.86 1.77 16.30
CA ARG A 127 14.71 1.94 17.19
C ARG A 127 13.68 2.79 16.47
N TYR A 128 12.47 2.28 16.34
CA TYR A 128 11.38 2.97 15.67
C TYR A 128 10.06 2.65 16.34
N GLY A 129 9.11 3.55 16.15
CA GLY A 129 7.71 3.34 16.48
C GLY A 129 6.89 3.30 15.19
N MET A 130 5.90 2.44 15.13
CA MET A 130 4.89 2.44 14.09
C MET A 130 3.52 2.56 14.71
N VAL A 131 2.72 3.50 14.20
CA VAL A 131 1.36 3.73 14.69
C VAL A 131 0.43 3.80 13.50
N ALA A 132 -0.65 3.02 13.54
CA ALA A 132 -1.76 3.18 12.61
C ALA A 132 -2.54 4.44 12.97
N ASN A 133 -3.26 5.01 12.00
CA ASN A 133 -4.08 6.19 12.25
C ASN A 133 -5.01 5.95 13.45
N PRO A 134 -5.05 6.86 14.44
CA PRO A 134 -5.85 6.69 15.66
C PRO A 134 -7.36 6.60 15.41
N PHE A 135 -7.82 7.03 14.23
CA PHE A 135 -9.22 6.89 13.82
C PHE A 135 -9.50 5.55 13.11
N ALA A 136 -8.49 4.71 12.90
CA ALA A 136 -8.71 3.34 12.48
C ALA A 136 -9.32 2.55 13.65
N GLN A 137 -10.44 1.88 13.42
CA GLN A 137 -11.09 1.07 14.45
C GLN A 137 -10.10 0.01 14.97
N GLN A 138 -10.00 0.02 16.26
CA GLN A 138 -9.24 -0.78 17.20
C GLN A 138 -8.48 -2.00 16.63
N LEU A 139 -7.18 -1.86 16.58
CA LEU A 139 -6.25 -2.96 16.50
C LEU A 139 -6.30 -3.73 17.82
N VAL A 140 -6.86 -4.93 17.82
CA VAL A 140 -6.72 -5.85 18.95
C VAL A 140 -5.24 -6.18 19.09
N ARG A 141 -4.65 -5.81 20.21
CA ARG A 141 -3.28 -6.08 20.56
C ARG A 141 -3.08 -7.59 20.67
N GLY A 142 -2.28 -8.17 19.78
CA GLY A 142 -1.83 -9.55 19.94
C GLY A 142 -2.37 -10.55 18.94
N GLY A 143 -2.07 -10.36 17.66
CA GLY A 143 -2.13 -11.44 16.68
C GLY A 143 -3.53 -12.01 16.46
N GLY A 144 -4.32 -11.33 15.72
CA GLY A 144 -5.55 -11.83 15.12
C GLY A 144 -5.48 -11.71 13.61
N ALA A 145 -6.33 -12.42 12.89
CA ALA A 145 -6.53 -12.24 11.46
C ALA A 145 -6.77 -10.75 11.17
N LEU A 146 -6.18 -10.25 10.08
CA LEU A 146 -6.44 -8.91 9.57
C LEU A 146 -7.95 -8.72 9.42
N ASN A 147 -8.54 -7.95 10.31
CA ASN A 147 -9.93 -7.55 10.14
C ASN A 147 -10.01 -6.62 8.93
N GLU A 148 -10.61 -7.09 7.87
CA GLU A 148 -10.91 -6.27 6.71
C GLU A 148 -11.68 -5.02 7.18
N ARG A 149 -11.29 -3.83 6.69
CA ARG A 149 -11.97 -2.55 6.93
C ARG A 149 -11.73 -1.87 8.28
N THR A 150 -10.64 -2.13 8.94
CA THR A 150 -10.30 -1.47 10.22
C THR A 150 -9.65 -0.09 10.05
N ASN A 151 -9.08 0.20 8.87
CA ASN A 151 -8.45 1.49 8.61
C ASN A 151 -9.41 2.42 7.86
N ALA A 152 -9.65 3.62 8.38
CA ALA A 152 -10.54 4.60 7.75
C ALA A 152 -9.97 5.17 6.43
N TYR A 153 -8.65 5.15 6.24
CA TYR A 153 -7.97 5.70 5.05
C TYR A 153 -7.72 4.69 3.95
N TYR A 154 -7.74 3.39 4.26
CA TYR A 154 -7.47 2.31 3.32
C TYR A 154 -8.54 1.23 3.42
N ARG A 155 -8.95 0.72 2.27
CA ARG A 155 -9.88 -0.40 2.19
C ARG A 155 -9.33 -1.45 1.25
N LEU A 156 -9.45 -2.69 1.69
CA LEU A 156 -9.02 -3.87 0.97
C LEU A 156 -10.24 -4.70 0.57
N PHE A 157 -10.28 -5.16 -0.66
CA PHE A 157 -11.25 -6.17 -1.10
C PHE A 157 -10.60 -7.18 -2.06
N GLY A 158 -11.17 -8.36 -2.11
CA GLY A 158 -10.71 -9.43 -2.99
C GLY A 158 -11.57 -9.52 -4.25
N VAL A 159 -10.91 -9.75 -5.38
CA VAL A 159 -11.53 -10.04 -6.66
C VAL A 159 -11.34 -11.52 -6.95
N LYS A 160 -12.43 -12.21 -7.28
CA LYS A 160 -12.44 -13.63 -7.63
C LYS A 160 -12.88 -13.79 -9.07
N ASN A 161 -12.52 -14.91 -9.68
CA ASN A 161 -12.95 -15.29 -11.03
C ASN A 161 -12.52 -14.27 -12.10
N LEU A 162 -11.25 -13.89 -12.08
CA LEU A 162 -10.64 -13.07 -13.13
C LEU A 162 -10.33 -13.88 -14.39
N MET A 163 -10.25 -15.21 -14.26
CA MET A 163 -10.07 -16.19 -15.34
C MET A 163 -11.34 -16.98 -15.56
#